data_5e9dbff083f3029d29ab13db5b9316c8
#
_entry.id   5e9dbff083f3029d29ab13db5b9316c8
#
_cell.length_a   1.000
_cell.length_b   1.000
_cell.length_c   1.000
_cell.angle_alpha   90.00
_cell.angle_beta   90.00
_cell.angle_gamma   90.00
#
_symmetry.space_group_name_H-M   'P 1'
#
loop_
_entity.id
_entity.type
_entity.pdbx_description
1 polymer ?
#
loop_
_entity_poly.entity_id
_entity_poly.type
_entity_poly.pdbx_seq_one_letter_code
_entity_poly.pdbx_strand_id
1 'polypeptide(L)'
;MHRREFLIRSATAAGAAWLSSQSIFKALSEQTLPAKFHAFDTVTLGSTGIKTSRLAMGTGTVGFDHHSHQTSLGVKGLSDLLLNGYDQGLRFFDAADSYGSHPHVAEALKHVPRDKVTVLTKTFSRDAASARADLDRFRRELGVDYLDVCLIHCVTEADWTTRYRGVMDVLSEAKEKGIIRAHGCSCHTIEALRAASKSPWVEIDLARINPIGSHMDADPATVVGVLKEMKASGKAVVGMKILGQGDLRTRQDEAIKYALSLGILDAFTIGAESKQEQDDLIRRIAAA
;
A
#
# COMPACT_ATOMS: atom_id res chain seq x y z
N MET A 1 68.91 24.10 4.00
CA MET A 1 67.85 23.08 4.15
C MET A 1 68.45 21.71 3.90
N HIS A 2 68.56 20.87 4.92
CA HIS A 2 69.19 19.56 4.81
C HIS A 2 68.28 18.56 4.13
N ARG A 3 68.81 17.76 3.19
CA ARG A 3 68.09 16.72 2.42
C ARG A 3 67.25 15.78 3.36
N ARG A 4 67.66 15.57 4.59
CA ARG A 4 66.95 14.77 5.60
C ARG A 4 65.61 15.36 6.03
N GLU A 5 65.49 16.68 6.17
CA GLU A 5 64.24 17.34 6.57
C GLU A 5 63.21 17.33 5.45
N PHE A 6 63.64 17.38 4.17
CA PHE A 6 62.73 17.27 3.03
C PHE A 6 62.08 15.88 2.96
N LEU A 7 62.85 14.81 3.18
CA LEU A 7 62.36 13.45 3.13
C LEU A 7 61.39 13.13 4.29
N ILE A 8 61.63 13.67 5.51
CA ILE A 8 60.73 13.48 6.63
C ILE A 8 59.39 14.23 6.43
N ARG A 9 59.43 15.44 5.88
CA ARG A 9 58.21 16.21 5.58
C ARG A 9 57.42 15.60 4.43
N SER A 10 58.08 14.98 3.42
CA SER A 10 57.39 14.28 2.34
C SER A 10 56.76 12.97 2.78
N ALA A 11 57.39 12.23 3.70
CA ALA A 11 56.84 11.00 4.26
C ALA A 11 55.61 11.23 5.15
N THR A 12 55.62 12.32 5.96
CA THR A 12 54.48 12.70 6.80
C THR A 12 53.31 13.21 5.97
N ALA A 13 53.55 13.96 4.89
CA ALA A 13 52.49 14.41 3.99
C ALA A 13 51.83 13.25 3.20
N ALA A 14 52.63 12.29 2.74
CA ALA A 14 52.14 11.10 2.04
C ALA A 14 51.36 10.16 3.00
N GLY A 15 51.81 9.99 4.26
CA GLY A 15 51.13 9.21 5.29
C GLY A 15 49.78 9.81 5.69
N ALA A 16 49.74 11.15 5.83
CA ALA A 16 48.47 11.84 6.17
C ALA A 16 47.45 11.78 5.01
N ALA A 17 47.89 11.87 3.77
CA ALA A 17 47.03 11.73 2.60
C ALA A 17 46.52 10.30 2.43
N TRP A 18 47.34 9.30 2.77
CA TRP A 18 46.90 7.88 2.71
C TRP A 18 45.93 7.52 3.81
N LEU A 19 46.13 8.02 5.04
CA LEU A 19 45.18 7.85 6.16
C LEU A 19 43.86 8.58 5.91
N SER A 20 43.87 9.75 5.29
CA SER A 20 42.66 10.48 4.93
C SER A 20 41.88 9.80 3.81
N SER A 21 42.58 9.22 2.82
CA SER A 21 41.91 8.43 1.79
C SER A 21 41.28 7.14 2.31
N GLN A 22 41.92 6.44 3.25
CA GLN A 22 41.32 5.26 3.90
C GLN A 22 40.09 5.62 4.74
N SER A 23 40.11 6.79 5.41
CA SER A 23 38.94 7.26 6.18
C SER A 23 37.78 7.64 5.26
N ILE A 24 38.07 8.24 4.11
CA ILE A 24 37.08 8.57 3.08
C ILE A 24 36.55 7.29 2.42
N PHE A 25 37.40 6.31 2.11
CA PHE A 25 36.98 5.02 1.59
C PHE A 25 36.15 4.23 2.61
N LYS A 26 36.47 4.30 3.91
CA LYS A 26 35.70 3.69 4.99
C LYS A 26 34.34 4.39 5.17
N ALA A 27 34.30 5.71 5.09
CA ALA A 27 33.06 6.49 5.14
C ALA A 27 32.18 6.28 3.88
N LEU A 28 32.78 6.02 2.71
CA LEU A 28 32.06 5.68 1.47
C LEU A 28 31.60 4.20 1.46
N SER A 29 32.28 3.31 2.18
CA SER A 29 31.86 1.90 2.33
C SER A 29 30.83 1.69 3.45
N GLU A 30 30.62 2.67 4.30
CA GLU A 30 29.48 2.74 5.25
C GLU A 30 28.22 3.39 4.64
N GLN A 31 28.12 3.50 3.30
CA GLN A 31 26.83 3.66 2.65
C GLN A 31 26.02 2.43 3.03
N THR A 32 25.13 2.63 4.00
CA THR A 32 24.14 1.65 4.43
C THR A 32 23.51 1.05 3.20
N LEU A 33 23.73 -0.25 3.00
CA LEU A 33 22.95 -1.02 2.02
C LEU A 33 21.48 -0.65 2.27
N PRO A 34 20.72 -0.34 1.22
CA PRO A 34 19.30 -0.01 1.39
C PRO A 34 18.67 -1.10 2.23
N ALA A 35 17.89 -0.69 3.23
CA ALA A 35 17.23 -1.62 4.14
C ALA A 35 16.49 -2.66 3.30
N LYS A 36 16.75 -3.95 3.55
CA LYS A 36 16.08 -5.04 2.83
C LYS A 36 14.62 -5.05 3.22
N PHE A 37 13.73 -4.90 2.26
CA PHE A 37 12.29 -4.97 2.46
C PHE A 37 11.80 -6.41 2.39
N HIS A 38 10.80 -6.74 3.22
CA HIS A 38 10.05 -7.99 3.08
C HIS A 38 8.57 -7.70 2.89
N ALA A 39 7.90 -8.55 2.13
CA ALA A 39 6.45 -8.45 1.89
C ALA A 39 5.64 -8.52 3.19
N PHE A 40 6.13 -9.29 4.16
CA PHE A 40 5.51 -9.50 5.47
C PHE A 40 6.02 -8.55 6.57
N ASP A 41 6.88 -7.56 6.26
CA ASP A 41 7.27 -6.55 7.25
C ASP A 41 6.04 -5.92 7.88
N THR A 42 6.04 -5.84 9.20
CA THR A 42 4.97 -5.13 9.92
C THR A 42 5.12 -3.63 9.71
N VAL A 43 4.11 -3.03 9.12
CA VAL A 43 4.01 -1.58 8.89
C VAL A 43 2.80 -1.02 9.64
N THR A 44 2.82 0.27 9.95
CA THR A 44 1.68 0.97 10.52
C THR A 44 1.06 1.87 9.46
N LEU A 45 -0.25 1.80 9.29
CA LEU A 45 -0.99 2.63 8.33
C LEU A 45 -1.14 4.07 8.88
N GLY A 46 -0.24 4.95 8.50
CA GLY A 46 -0.23 6.34 8.95
C GLY A 46 -0.36 6.48 10.47
N SER A 47 -1.24 7.39 10.90
CA SER A 47 -1.57 7.63 12.32
C SER A 47 -2.72 6.77 12.86
N THR A 48 -3.28 5.83 12.08
CA THR A 48 -4.45 5.01 12.48
C THR A 48 -4.15 4.00 13.58
N GLY A 49 -2.88 3.67 13.81
CA GLY A 49 -2.46 2.61 14.73
C GLY A 49 -2.70 1.18 14.20
N ILE A 50 -3.26 1.01 13.01
CA ILE A 50 -3.46 -0.31 12.38
C ILE A 50 -2.11 -0.83 11.90
N LYS A 51 -1.70 -1.99 12.42
CA LYS A 51 -0.50 -2.70 12.00
C LYS A 51 -0.87 -3.83 11.05
N THR A 52 -0.14 -3.94 9.93
CA THR A 52 -0.40 -4.94 8.91
C THR A 52 0.88 -5.31 8.16
N SER A 53 0.82 -6.19 7.15
CA SER A 53 1.98 -6.48 6.30
C SER A 53 2.18 -5.39 5.24
N ARG A 54 3.43 -5.18 4.80
CA ARG A 54 3.79 -4.27 3.71
C ARG A 54 3.07 -4.59 2.41
N LEU A 55 3.01 -5.86 2.04
CA LEU A 55 2.23 -6.33 0.89
C LEU A 55 0.82 -6.69 1.33
N ALA A 56 -0.18 -6.07 0.70
CA ALA A 56 -1.56 -6.49 0.74
C ALA A 56 -1.86 -7.47 -0.39
N MET A 57 -2.65 -8.49 -0.08
CA MET A 57 -3.17 -9.44 -1.07
C MET A 57 -4.38 -8.82 -1.76
N GLY A 58 -4.17 -8.31 -2.98
CA GLY A 58 -5.21 -7.70 -3.79
C GLY A 58 -6.17 -8.74 -4.38
N THR A 59 -7.46 -8.46 -4.33
CA THR A 59 -8.50 -9.33 -4.89
C THR A 59 -9.25 -8.71 -6.06
N GLY A 60 -8.75 -7.59 -6.61
CA GLY A 60 -9.50 -6.76 -7.56
C GLY A 60 -8.75 -6.37 -8.82
N THR A 61 -7.89 -7.24 -9.39
CA THR A 61 -7.30 -6.96 -10.71
C THR A 61 -8.41 -6.90 -11.76
N VAL A 62 -8.53 -5.74 -12.45
CA VAL A 62 -9.64 -5.43 -13.38
C VAL A 62 -11.02 -5.60 -12.69
N GLY A 63 -11.10 -5.31 -11.38
CA GLY A 63 -12.29 -5.55 -10.57
C GLY A 63 -13.41 -4.54 -10.83
N PHE A 64 -14.54 -5.05 -11.33
CA PHE A 64 -15.77 -4.28 -11.62
C PHE A 64 -16.96 -5.21 -11.70
N ASP A 65 -18.17 -4.70 -11.44
CA ASP A 65 -19.43 -5.44 -11.55
C ASP A 65 -19.42 -6.81 -10.86
N HIS A 66 -18.94 -6.82 -9.60
CA HIS A 66 -18.80 -8.00 -8.75
C HIS A 66 -17.93 -9.12 -9.33
N HIS A 67 -16.95 -8.75 -10.15
CA HIS A 67 -16.03 -9.69 -10.79
C HIS A 67 -14.60 -9.12 -10.81
N SER A 68 -13.59 -10.01 -10.73
CA SER A 68 -12.18 -9.70 -10.93
C SER A 68 -11.42 -10.94 -11.42
N HIS A 69 -10.17 -10.76 -11.84
CA HIS A 69 -9.32 -11.91 -12.17
C HIS A 69 -9.21 -12.88 -10.99
N GLN A 70 -9.07 -12.37 -9.78
CA GLN A 70 -8.94 -13.20 -8.57
C GLN A 70 -10.25 -13.93 -8.24
N THR A 71 -11.41 -13.28 -8.38
CA THR A 71 -12.70 -13.95 -8.11
C THR A 71 -13.01 -15.04 -9.14
N SER A 72 -12.44 -14.97 -10.36
CA SER A 72 -12.52 -16.02 -11.37
C SER A 72 -11.88 -17.35 -10.94
N LEU A 73 -11.01 -17.34 -9.92
CA LEU A 73 -10.45 -18.55 -9.31
C LEU A 73 -11.49 -19.36 -8.52
N GLY A 74 -12.69 -18.81 -8.34
CA GLY A 74 -13.74 -19.36 -7.48
C GLY A 74 -13.43 -19.20 -5.99
N VAL A 75 -14.45 -19.43 -5.16
CA VAL A 75 -14.35 -19.20 -3.71
C VAL A 75 -13.17 -19.97 -3.09
N LYS A 76 -13.06 -21.25 -3.40
CA LYS A 76 -11.96 -22.07 -2.86
C LYS A 76 -10.59 -21.63 -3.37
N GLY A 77 -10.45 -21.35 -4.68
CA GLY A 77 -9.17 -20.99 -5.28
C GLY A 77 -8.61 -19.70 -4.72
N LEU A 78 -9.42 -18.64 -4.61
CA LEU A 78 -8.98 -17.38 -4.03
C LEU A 78 -8.76 -17.49 -2.51
N SER A 79 -9.63 -18.22 -1.79
CA SER A 79 -9.41 -18.48 -0.36
C SER A 79 -8.08 -19.20 -0.12
N ASP A 80 -7.78 -20.26 -0.86
CA ASP A 80 -6.51 -20.99 -0.77
C ASP A 80 -5.30 -20.09 -1.07
N LEU A 81 -5.45 -19.13 -1.97
CA LEU A 81 -4.40 -18.15 -2.29
C LEU A 81 -4.19 -17.15 -1.15
N LEU A 82 -5.27 -16.65 -0.53
CA LEU A 82 -5.20 -15.78 0.64
C LEU A 82 -4.55 -16.50 1.83
N LEU A 83 -4.89 -17.77 2.05
CA LEU A 83 -4.29 -18.60 3.09
C LEU A 83 -2.79 -18.88 2.82
N ASN A 84 -2.40 -19.13 1.57
CA ASN A 84 -1.00 -19.25 1.20
C ASN A 84 -0.19 -17.99 1.57
N GLY A 85 -0.73 -16.80 1.31
CA GLY A 85 -0.08 -15.56 1.74
C GLY A 85 -0.05 -15.39 3.26
N TYR A 86 -1.13 -15.76 3.95
CA TYR A 86 -1.18 -15.73 5.41
C TYR A 86 -0.11 -16.63 6.04
N ASP A 87 0.06 -17.84 5.54
CA ASP A 87 1.08 -18.81 6.00
C ASP A 87 2.50 -18.28 5.80
N GLN A 88 2.71 -17.45 4.75
CA GLN A 88 3.98 -16.77 4.49
C GLN A 88 4.15 -15.45 5.27
N GLY A 89 3.23 -15.10 6.16
CA GLY A 89 3.32 -13.92 7.01
C GLY A 89 2.57 -12.69 6.50
N LEU A 90 1.87 -12.73 5.37
CA LEU A 90 1.02 -11.61 4.92
C LEU A 90 -0.21 -11.49 5.83
N ARG A 91 -0.59 -10.24 6.13
CA ARG A 91 -1.65 -9.93 7.10
C ARG A 91 -2.65 -8.91 6.58
N PHE A 92 -2.63 -8.61 5.29
CA PHE A 92 -3.46 -7.56 4.69
C PHE A 92 -4.26 -8.10 3.51
N PHE A 93 -5.59 -8.16 3.65
CA PHE A 93 -6.54 -8.55 2.61
C PHE A 93 -7.20 -7.30 2.04
N ASP A 94 -6.98 -7.03 0.77
CA ASP A 94 -7.56 -5.89 0.05
C ASP A 94 -8.73 -6.37 -0.81
N ALA A 95 -9.95 -6.12 -0.32
CA ALA A 95 -11.22 -6.46 -0.95
C ALA A 95 -11.98 -5.22 -1.42
N ALA A 96 -13.06 -5.41 -2.15
CA ALA A 96 -14.11 -4.43 -2.38
C ALA A 96 -15.42 -5.11 -2.78
N ASP A 97 -16.53 -4.42 -2.53
CA ASP A 97 -17.84 -4.84 -2.99
C ASP A 97 -17.87 -5.07 -4.50
N SER A 98 -17.38 -4.08 -5.27
CA SER A 98 -17.35 -4.16 -6.74
C SER A 98 -16.51 -5.28 -7.33
N TYR A 99 -15.65 -5.90 -6.53
CA TYR A 99 -14.84 -7.06 -6.98
C TYR A 99 -15.58 -8.39 -6.79
N GLY A 100 -16.68 -8.39 -6.01
CA GLY A 100 -17.37 -9.61 -5.62
C GLY A 100 -16.52 -10.52 -4.74
N SER A 101 -15.51 -9.97 -4.05
CA SER A 101 -14.50 -10.79 -3.35
C SER A 101 -14.88 -11.11 -1.90
N HIS A 102 -15.92 -10.51 -1.32
CA HIS A 102 -16.31 -10.75 0.07
C HIS A 102 -16.52 -12.23 0.41
N PRO A 103 -17.28 -13.05 -0.39
CA PRO A 103 -17.44 -14.47 -0.08
C PRO A 103 -16.13 -15.26 -0.08
N HIS A 104 -15.18 -14.88 -0.92
CA HIS A 104 -13.86 -15.50 -1.03
C HIS A 104 -12.99 -15.19 0.20
N VAL A 105 -13.01 -13.92 0.63
CA VAL A 105 -12.32 -13.46 1.83
C VAL A 105 -12.98 -14.08 3.07
N ALA A 106 -14.30 -14.15 3.13
CA ALA A 106 -15.04 -14.81 4.21
C ALA A 106 -14.63 -16.28 4.39
N GLU A 107 -14.45 -17.01 3.28
CA GLU A 107 -13.98 -18.39 3.34
C GLU A 107 -12.57 -18.48 3.96
N ALA A 108 -11.64 -17.61 3.55
CA ALA A 108 -10.30 -17.57 4.14
C ALA A 108 -10.35 -17.20 5.64
N LEU A 109 -11.24 -16.27 6.04
CA LEU A 109 -11.37 -15.83 7.44
C LEU A 109 -11.85 -16.92 8.38
N LYS A 110 -12.46 -18.02 7.89
CA LYS A 110 -12.80 -19.18 8.74
C LYS A 110 -11.56 -19.94 9.23
N HIS A 111 -10.43 -19.77 8.61
CA HIS A 111 -9.20 -20.52 8.84
C HIS A 111 -8.10 -19.71 9.52
N VAL A 112 -8.32 -18.42 9.78
CA VAL A 112 -7.34 -17.53 10.42
C VAL A 112 -7.99 -16.73 11.55
N PRO A 113 -7.28 -16.45 12.65
CA PRO A 113 -7.82 -15.57 13.69
C PRO A 113 -8.10 -14.17 13.11
N ARG A 114 -9.35 -13.68 13.29
CA ARG A 114 -9.80 -12.42 12.71
C ARG A 114 -8.93 -11.21 13.12
N ASP A 115 -8.45 -11.21 14.35
CA ASP A 115 -7.58 -10.16 14.91
C ASP A 115 -6.14 -10.17 14.38
N LYS A 116 -5.75 -11.20 13.63
CA LYS A 116 -4.41 -11.34 13.03
C LYS A 116 -4.34 -10.85 11.60
N VAL A 117 -5.45 -10.45 11.00
CA VAL A 117 -5.50 -9.95 9.64
C VAL A 117 -6.19 -8.60 9.57
N THR A 118 -5.71 -7.72 8.69
CA THR A 118 -6.35 -6.46 8.32
C THR A 118 -7.22 -6.70 7.10
N VAL A 119 -8.50 -6.39 7.18
CA VAL A 119 -9.44 -6.45 6.07
C VAL A 119 -9.79 -5.03 5.65
N LEU A 120 -9.39 -4.66 4.45
CA LEU A 120 -9.78 -3.43 3.78
C LEU A 120 -10.88 -3.75 2.78
N THR A 121 -11.98 -3.02 2.81
CA THR A 121 -13.01 -3.05 1.79
C THR A 121 -13.44 -1.64 1.36
N LYS A 122 -14.29 -1.55 0.35
CA LYS A 122 -14.64 -0.27 -0.29
C LYS A 122 -16.12 -0.27 -0.69
N THR A 123 -16.79 0.87 -0.48
CA THR A 123 -18.17 1.11 -0.91
C THR A 123 -18.27 2.06 -2.07
N PHE A 124 -19.13 1.78 -3.03
CA PHE A 124 -19.54 2.72 -4.08
C PHE A 124 -20.71 3.61 -3.70
N SER A 125 -21.27 3.47 -2.50
CA SER A 125 -22.39 4.30 -2.06
C SER A 125 -22.05 5.78 -2.11
N ARG A 126 -23.02 6.59 -2.52
CA ARG A 126 -22.90 8.06 -2.64
C ARG A 126 -23.91 8.80 -1.76
N ASP A 127 -24.69 8.07 -0.98
CA ASP A 127 -25.64 8.60 0.01
C ASP A 127 -25.54 7.84 1.34
N ALA A 128 -26.05 8.45 2.41
CA ALA A 128 -25.92 7.94 3.77
C ALA A 128 -26.71 6.63 3.99
N ALA A 129 -27.88 6.47 3.39
CA ALA A 129 -28.72 5.29 3.60
C ALA A 129 -28.08 4.04 2.97
N SER A 130 -27.61 4.19 1.74
CA SER A 130 -26.89 3.14 1.02
C SER A 130 -25.59 2.77 1.72
N ALA A 131 -24.83 3.74 2.23
CA ALA A 131 -23.58 3.48 2.96
C ALA A 131 -23.80 2.69 4.26
N ARG A 132 -24.89 2.98 5.01
CA ARG A 132 -25.26 2.17 6.19
C ARG A 132 -25.60 0.74 5.80
N ALA A 133 -26.43 0.59 4.77
CA ALA A 133 -26.81 -0.73 4.27
C ALA A 133 -25.59 -1.55 3.83
N ASP A 134 -24.62 -0.91 3.15
CA ASP A 134 -23.36 -1.53 2.74
C ASP A 134 -22.56 -2.01 3.94
N LEU A 135 -22.34 -1.20 4.97
CA LEU A 135 -21.58 -1.60 6.15
C LEU A 135 -22.18 -2.84 6.84
N ASP A 136 -23.51 -2.91 6.95
CA ASP A 136 -24.20 -4.06 7.52
C ASP A 136 -24.11 -5.28 6.60
N ARG A 137 -24.25 -5.09 5.29
CA ARG A 137 -24.10 -6.15 4.29
C ARG A 137 -22.68 -6.69 4.25
N PHE A 138 -21.65 -5.83 4.19
CA PHE A 138 -20.25 -6.24 4.12
C PHE A 138 -19.84 -7.09 5.33
N ARG A 139 -20.27 -6.71 6.54
CA ARG A 139 -20.00 -7.51 7.73
C ARG A 139 -20.66 -8.89 7.68
N ARG A 140 -21.91 -8.97 7.19
CA ARG A 140 -22.59 -10.25 6.98
C ARG A 140 -21.91 -11.11 5.92
N GLU A 141 -21.56 -10.53 4.77
CA GLU A 141 -20.89 -11.23 3.67
C GLU A 141 -19.50 -11.76 4.06
N LEU A 142 -18.76 -10.97 4.85
CA LEU A 142 -17.42 -11.33 5.34
C LEU A 142 -17.48 -12.22 6.61
N GLY A 143 -18.64 -12.32 7.26
CA GLY A 143 -18.79 -13.08 8.50
C GLY A 143 -18.03 -12.48 9.68
N VAL A 144 -17.99 -11.14 9.80
CA VAL A 144 -17.19 -10.42 10.81
C VAL A 144 -18.01 -9.38 11.55
N ASP A 145 -17.61 -9.08 12.79
CA ASP A 145 -18.24 -8.03 13.61
C ASP A 145 -17.76 -6.62 13.23
N TYR A 146 -16.52 -6.50 12.74
CA TYR A 146 -15.91 -5.23 12.37
C TYR A 146 -15.05 -5.35 11.10
N LEU A 147 -14.84 -4.21 10.44
CA LEU A 147 -13.89 -4.04 9.33
C LEU A 147 -12.69 -3.22 9.82
N ASP A 148 -11.48 -3.52 9.36
CA ASP A 148 -10.34 -2.68 9.72
C ASP A 148 -10.35 -1.37 8.95
N VAL A 149 -10.64 -1.43 7.64
CA VAL A 149 -10.67 -0.24 6.79
C VAL A 149 -11.88 -0.29 5.86
N CYS A 150 -12.65 0.80 5.80
CA CYS A 150 -13.69 0.99 4.80
C CYS A 150 -13.45 2.29 4.03
N LEU A 151 -13.26 2.19 2.71
CA LEU A 151 -12.99 3.34 1.85
C LEU A 151 -14.19 3.73 0.98
N ILE A 152 -14.35 5.02 0.68
CA ILE A 152 -15.17 5.47 -0.44
C ILE A 152 -14.42 5.13 -1.73
N HIS A 153 -15.03 4.27 -2.57
CA HIS A 153 -14.38 3.69 -3.75
C HIS A 153 -14.48 4.58 -4.97
N CYS A 154 -13.38 4.67 -5.74
CA CYS A 154 -13.35 5.26 -7.07
C CYS A 154 -13.89 6.71 -7.09
N VAL A 155 -13.31 7.57 -6.26
CA VAL A 155 -13.70 8.98 -6.19
C VAL A 155 -13.09 9.74 -7.37
N THR A 156 -13.93 10.46 -8.12
CA THR A 156 -13.53 11.18 -9.34
C THR A 156 -13.77 12.68 -9.27
N GLU A 157 -14.70 13.15 -8.43
CA GLU A 157 -15.12 14.53 -8.35
C GLU A 157 -14.18 15.35 -7.47
N ALA A 158 -13.87 16.59 -7.89
CA ALA A 158 -13.05 17.52 -7.12
C ALA A 158 -13.71 17.97 -5.81
N ASP A 159 -15.04 18.04 -5.79
CA ASP A 159 -15.87 18.49 -4.66
C ASP A 159 -16.44 17.34 -3.83
N TRP A 160 -15.88 16.11 -3.96
CA TRP A 160 -16.41 14.91 -3.34
C TRP A 160 -16.57 15.01 -1.81
N THR A 161 -15.70 15.76 -1.15
CA THR A 161 -15.75 15.94 0.31
C THR A 161 -17.02 16.68 0.77
N THR A 162 -17.61 17.49 -0.11
CA THR A 162 -18.92 18.11 0.10
C THR A 162 -20.04 17.21 -0.40
N ARG A 163 -19.89 16.68 -1.60
CA ARG A 163 -20.89 15.86 -2.28
C ARG A 163 -21.20 14.56 -1.54
N TYR A 164 -20.19 13.89 -1.00
CA TYR A 164 -20.34 12.62 -0.28
C TYR A 164 -20.31 12.77 1.24
N ARG A 165 -20.63 13.97 1.74
CA ARG A 165 -20.62 14.28 3.16
C ARG A 165 -21.45 13.27 3.98
N GLY A 166 -22.64 12.88 3.49
CA GLY A 166 -23.48 11.90 4.16
C GLY A 166 -22.82 10.51 4.29
N VAL A 167 -22.04 10.08 3.28
CA VAL A 167 -21.26 8.84 3.37
C VAL A 167 -20.12 8.97 4.38
N MET A 168 -19.42 10.11 4.35
CA MET A 168 -18.33 10.40 5.29
C MET A 168 -18.83 10.38 6.75
N ASP A 169 -19.99 10.98 7.02
CA ASP A 169 -20.60 11.02 8.35
C ASP A 169 -20.97 9.61 8.82
N VAL A 170 -21.51 8.75 7.94
CA VAL A 170 -21.81 7.34 8.25
C VAL A 170 -20.56 6.54 8.58
N LEU A 171 -19.47 6.72 7.82
CA LEU A 171 -18.20 6.02 8.11
C LEU A 171 -17.57 6.54 9.41
N SER A 172 -17.68 7.84 9.71
CA SER A 172 -17.22 8.40 10.99
C SER A 172 -18.00 7.83 12.17
N GLU A 173 -19.35 7.80 12.08
CA GLU A 173 -20.20 7.17 13.09
C GLU A 173 -19.89 5.68 13.29
N ALA A 174 -19.63 4.97 12.17
CA ALA A 174 -19.27 3.56 12.22
C ALA A 174 -17.91 3.34 12.93
N LYS A 175 -16.98 4.27 12.75
CA LYS A 175 -15.70 4.25 13.47
C LYS A 175 -15.87 4.49 14.95
N GLU A 176 -16.66 5.48 15.35
CA GLU A 176 -16.98 5.75 16.76
C GLU A 176 -17.63 4.54 17.46
N LYS A 177 -18.45 3.79 16.71
CA LYS A 177 -19.10 2.55 17.19
C LYS A 177 -18.21 1.30 17.13
N GLY A 178 -16.99 1.40 16.64
CA GLY A 178 -16.07 0.26 16.47
C GLY A 178 -16.47 -0.71 15.35
N ILE A 179 -17.39 -0.32 14.47
CA ILE A 179 -17.81 -1.10 13.29
C ILE A 179 -16.70 -1.08 12.24
N ILE A 180 -16.00 0.03 12.10
CA ILE A 180 -14.75 0.14 11.32
C ILE A 180 -13.67 0.73 12.21
N ARG A 181 -12.38 0.48 11.88
CA ARG A 181 -11.25 1.05 12.62
C ARG A 181 -10.68 2.29 11.96
N ALA A 182 -10.75 2.37 10.62
CA ALA A 182 -10.31 3.54 9.86
C ALA A 182 -11.13 3.70 8.59
N HIS A 183 -11.18 4.94 8.08
CA HIS A 183 -11.86 5.30 6.84
C HIS A 183 -10.97 6.14 5.94
N GLY A 184 -11.41 6.33 4.70
CA GLY A 184 -10.72 7.12 3.70
C GLY A 184 -11.30 6.92 2.31
N CYS A 185 -10.46 6.98 1.30
CA CYS A 185 -10.91 6.89 -0.09
C CYS A 185 -9.91 6.19 -1.00
N SER A 186 -10.37 5.87 -2.21
CA SER A 186 -9.51 5.60 -3.36
C SER A 186 -9.87 6.56 -4.48
N CYS A 187 -8.93 7.42 -4.88
CA CYS A 187 -9.16 8.44 -5.89
C CYS A 187 -8.84 7.93 -7.29
N HIS A 188 -9.58 8.45 -8.30
CA HIS A 188 -9.40 8.09 -9.70
C HIS A 188 -9.31 9.33 -10.61
N THR A 189 -9.01 10.51 -10.05
CA THR A 189 -8.59 11.73 -10.73
C THR A 189 -7.65 12.52 -9.84
N ILE A 190 -6.79 13.34 -10.43
CA ILE A 190 -5.84 14.16 -9.67
C ILE A 190 -6.56 15.23 -8.81
N GLU A 191 -7.71 15.73 -9.27
CA GLU A 191 -8.52 16.68 -8.54
C GLU A 191 -9.10 16.07 -7.27
N ALA A 192 -9.63 14.83 -7.37
CA ALA A 192 -10.12 14.09 -6.22
C ALA A 192 -8.98 13.75 -5.24
N LEU A 193 -7.80 13.37 -5.74
CA LEU A 193 -6.63 13.07 -4.92
C LEU A 193 -6.13 14.31 -4.17
N ARG A 194 -6.12 15.48 -4.82
CA ARG A 194 -5.78 16.76 -4.17
C ARG A 194 -6.80 17.15 -3.10
N ALA A 195 -8.09 16.90 -3.34
CA ALA A 195 -9.12 17.11 -2.32
C ALA A 195 -8.94 16.18 -1.13
N ALA A 196 -8.60 14.90 -1.36
CA ALA A 196 -8.28 13.92 -0.33
C ALA A 196 -7.06 14.34 0.50
N SER A 197 -5.99 14.86 -0.14
CA SER A 197 -4.79 15.36 0.54
C SER A 197 -5.13 16.45 1.57
N LYS A 198 -6.02 17.35 1.22
CA LYS A 198 -6.43 18.49 2.06
C LYS A 198 -7.50 18.13 3.09
N SER A 199 -8.23 17.04 2.92
CA SER A 199 -9.33 16.67 3.82
C SER A 199 -8.81 16.08 5.12
N PRO A 200 -9.11 16.65 6.31
CA PRO A 200 -8.74 16.04 7.59
C PRO A 200 -9.48 14.73 7.87
N TRP A 201 -10.58 14.47 7.17
CA TRP A 201 -11.37 13.26 7.30
C TRP A 201 -10.65 12.03 6.74
N VAL A 202 -9.83 12.18 5.70
CA VAL A 202 -9.11 11.05 5.10
C VAL A 202 -7.98 10.59 6.01
N GLU A 203 -8.08 9.37 6.50
CA GLU A 203 -7.03 8.70 7.28
C GLU A 203 -6.16 7.81 6.39
N ILE A 204 -6.78 7.15 5.39
CA ILE A 204 -6.13 6.23 4.47
C ILE A 204 -6.52 6.59 3.04
N ASP A 205 -5.54 6.73 2.16
CA ASP A 205 -5.76 6.79 0.72
C ASP A 205 -5.15 5.57 0.02
N LEU A 206 -5.94 4.94 -0.84
CA LEU A 206 -5.50 3.86 -1.71
C LEU A 206 -5.18 4.43 -3.08
N ALA A 207 -3.91 4.76 -3.31
CA ALA A 207 -3.41 5.57 -4.41
C ALA A 207 -2.87 4.74 -5.58
N ARG A 208 -3.20 5.15 -6.80
CA ARG A 208 -2.63 4.57 -8.03
C ARG A 208 -1.22 5.08 -8.26
N ILE A 209 -0.22 4.19 -8.26
CA ILE A 209 1.20 4.57 -8.37
C ILE A 209 2.03 3.51 -9.08
N ASN A 210 2.78 3.91 -10.10
CA ASN A 210 3.77 3.09 -10.80
C ASN A 210 4.74 3.98 -11.59
N PRO A 211 5.87 3.45 -12.09
CA PRO A 211 6.91 4.28 -12.71
C PRO A 211 6.55 4.87 -14.08
N ILE A 212 5.54 4.34 -14.77
CA ILE A 212 5.18 4.75 -16.14
C ILE A 212 3.88 5.55 -16.24
N GLY A 213 3.20 5.81 -15.10
CA GLY A 213 1.94 6.55 -15.07
C GLY A 213 0.72 5.79 -15.60
N SER A 214 0.85 4.47 -15.85
CA SER A 214 -0.24 3.68 -16.37
C SER A 214 -1.39 3.58 -15.36
N HIS A 215 -2.61 3.90 -15.81
CA HIS A 215 -3.82 3.93 -14.97
C HIS A 215 -3.70 4.79 -13.69
N MET A 216 -2.82 5.80 -13.70
CA MET A 216 -2.66 6.77 -12.62
C MET A 216 -3.56 7.98 -12.79
N ASP A 217 -3.63 8.82 -11.75
CA ASP A 217 -4.46 10.03 -11.71
C ASP A 217 -3.85 11.20 -12.49
N ALA A 218 -2.53 11.20 -12.62
CA ALA A 218 -1.72 12.10 -13.40
C ALA A 218 -0.35 11.43 -13.66
N ASP A 219 0.61 12.20 -14.19
CA ASP A 219 2.00 11.74 -14.31
C ASP A 219 2.58 11.37 -12.92
N PRO A 220 3.57 10.46 -12.87
CA PRO A 220 4.10 9.96 -11.59
C PRO A 220 4.64 11.07 -10.67
N ALA A 221 5.29 12.09 -11.20
CA ALA A 221 5.88 13.15 -10.38
C ALA A 221 4.78 14.00 -9.70
N THR A 222 3.71 14.33 -10.42
CA THR A 222 2.55 15.03 -9.89
C THR A 222 1.86 14.24 -8.79
N VAL A 223 1.59 12.94 -9.02
CA VAL A 223 0.96 12.08 -8.01
C VAL A 223 1.84 11.95 -6.78
N VAL A 224 3.14 11.65 -6.95
CA VAL A 224 4.11 11.56 -5.83
C VAL A 224 4.14 12.85 -5.01
N GLY A 225 4.05 14.02 -5.65
CA GLY A 225 3.97 15.31 -4.94
C GLY A 225 2.80 15.36 -3.96
N VAL A 226 1.60 14.99 -4.41
CA VAL A 226 0.38 14.97 -3.56
C VAL A 226 0.49 13.90 -2.46
N LEU A 227 1.01 12.72 -2.78
CA LEU A 227 1.16 11.65 -1.78
C LEU A 227 2.18 12.02 -0.69
N LYS A 228 3.22 12.79 -1.00
CA LYS A 228 4.14 13.35 0.00
C LYS A 228 3.44 14.29 0.97
N GLU A 229 2.54 15.15 0.47
CA GLU A 229 1.71 16.02 1.33
C GLU A 229 0.81 15.19 2.27
N MET A 230 0.16 14.15 1.74
CA MET A 230 -0.64 13.22 2.55
C MET A 230 0.21 12.57 3.64
N LYS A 231 1.36 12.04 3.29
CA LYS A 231 2.26 11.39 4.24
C LYS A 231 2.75 12.35 5.32
N ALA A 232 3.11 13.57 4.94
CA ALA A 232 3.54 14.62 5.89
C ALA A 232 2.43 15.03 6.87
N SER A 233 1.15 14.89 6.49
CA SER A 233 0.00 15.14 7.38
C SER A 233 -0.42 13.94 8.23
N GLY A 234 0.36 12.84 8.22
CA GLY A 234 0.11 11.64 9.03
C GLY A 234 -0.90 10.66 8.41
N LYS A 235 -1.40 10.91 7.19
CA LYS A 235 -2.28 9.97 6.49
C LYS A 235 -1.53 8.73 6.07
N ALA A 236 -2.22 7.59 6.05
CA ALA A 236 -1.72 6.38 5.43
C ALA A 236 -1.83 6.47 3.91
N VAL A 237 -0.77 6.06 3.22
CA VAL A 237 -0.75 5.90 1.77
C VAL A 237 -0.52 4.44 1.43
N VAL A 238 -1.53 3.79 0.86
CA VAL A 238 -1.44 2.42 0.36
C VAL A 238 -1.37 2.47 -1.17
N GLY A 239 -0.28 1.95 -1.74
CA GLY A 239 -0.12 1.96 -3.21
C GLY A 239 -0.95 0.87 -3.88
N MET A 240 -1.64 1.19 -4.97
CA MET A 240 -2.26 0.22 -5.87
C MET A 240 -1.82 0.45 -7.32
N LYS A 241 -2.15 -0.46 -8.23
CA LYS A 241 -1.73 -0.43 -9.64
C LYS A 241 -0.20 -0.42 -9.81
N ILE A 242 0.53 -0.99 -8.85
CA ILE A 242 2.00 -1.07 -8.87
C ILE A 242 2.52 -1.67 -10.19
N LEU A 243 1.85 -2.70 -10.69
CA LEU A 243 2.18 -3.36 -11.98
C LEU A 243 1.40 -2.78 -13.18
N GLY A 244 0.83 -1.55 -13.06
CA GLY A 244 0.10 -0.90 -14.15
C GLY A 244 -1.06 -1.72 -14.68
N GLN A 245 -1.74 -2.49 -13.81
CA GLN A 245 -2.85 -3.38 -14.21
C GLN A 245 -2.44 -4.42 -15.29
N GLY A 246 -1.16 -4.79 -15.34
CA GLY A 246 -0.58 -5.74 -16.28
C GLY A 246 0.41 -5.13 -17.29
N ASP A 247 0.42 -3.80 -17.47
CA ASP A 247 1.34 -3.13 -18.42
C ASP A 247 2.81 -3.33 -18.04
N LEU A 248 3.08 -3.54 -16.74
CA LEU A 248 4.42 -3.78 -16.20
C LEU A 248 4.68 -5.26 -15.86
N ARG A 249 3.86 -6.20 -16.36
CA ARG A 249 4.02 -7.64 -16.06
C ARG A 249 5.38 -8.22 -16.43
N THR A 250 6.07 -7.63 -17.42
CA THR A 250 7.44 -8.02 -17.82
C THR A 250 8.52 -7.16 -17.16
N ARG A 251 8.15 -6.15 -16.37
CA ARG A 251 9.02 -5.18 -15.69
C ARG A 251 8.70 -5.11 -14.19
N GLN A 252 8.34 -6.24 -13.59
CA GLN A 252 7.88 -6.29 -12.18
C GLN A 252 8.93 -5.77 -11.20
N ASP A 253 10.21 -6.14 -11.38
CA ASP A 253 11.30 -5.69 -10.50
C ASP A 253 11.46 -4.18 -10.50
N GLU A 254 11.33 -3.55 -11.67
CA GLU A 254 11.37 -2.10 -11.78
C GLU A 254 10.20 -1.43 -11.05
N ALA A 255 8.99 -1.95 -11.24
CA ALA A 255 7.79 -1.41 -10.61
C ALA A 255 7.84 -1.56 -9.08
N ILE A 256 8.29 -2.70 -8.59
CA ILE A 256 8.43 -2.97 -7.14
C ILE A 256 9.52 -2.09 -6.54
N LYS A 257 10.70 -2.00 -7.17
CA LYS A 257 11.79 -1.11 -6.73
C LYS A 257 11.36 0.35 -6.70
N TYR A 258 10.63 0.80 -7.73
CA TYR A 258 10.07 2.14 -7.74
C TYR A 258 9.16 2.38 -6.54
N ALA A 259 8.17 1.53 -6.30
CA ALA A 259 7.25 1.67 -5.19
C ALA A 259 7.96 1.71 -3.83
N LEU A 260 8.94 0.82 -3.62
CA LEU A 260 9.73 0.76 -2.38
C LEU A 260 10.66 1.97 -2.21
N SER A 261 11.23 2.49 -3.30
CA SER A 261 12.16 3.63 -3.27
C SER A 261 11.49 4.97 -2.95
N LEU A 262 10.18 5.09 -3.13
CA LEU A 262 9.45 6.34 -2.90
C LEU A 262 9.47 6.79 -1.43
N GLY A 263 9.56 5.87 -0.47
CA GLY A 263 9.58 6.16 0.96
C GLY A 263 8.31 6.80 1.52
N ILE A 264 7.22 6.82 0.75
CA ILE A 264 5.94 7.45 1.09
C ILE A 264 4.80 6.45 1.23
N LEU A 265 4.96 5.23 0.72
CA LEU A 265 3.96 4.18 0.86
C LEU A 265 4.14 3.46 2.19
N ASP A 266 3.08 3.37 3.00
CA ASP A 266 3.07 2.50 4.18
C ASP A 266 3.00 1.04 3.77
N ALA A 267 2.11 0.75 2.81
CA ALA A 267 1.89 -0.57 2.23
C ALA A 267 1.53 -0.43 0.75
N PHE A 268 1.45 -1.53 0.03
CA PHE A 268 0.92 -1.56 -1.33
C PHE A 268 0.21 -2.88 -1.61
N THR A 269 -0.73 -2.88 -2.54
CA THR A 269 -1.53 -4.04 -2.92
C THR A 269 -1.18 -4.54 -4.32
N ILE A 270 -0.99 -5.84 -4.45
CA ILE A 270 -0.83 -6.54 -5.74
C ILE A 270 -1.69 -7.79 -5.69
N GLY A 271 -2.50 -8.02 -6.73
CA GLY A 271 -3.26 -9.25 -6.92
C GLY A 271 -2.43 -10.30 -7.65
N ALA A 272 -2.33 -11.50 -7.09
CA ALA A 272 -1.82 -12.68 -7.76
C ALA A 272 -2.98 -13.58 -8.20
N GLU A 273 -2.77 -14.39 -9.23
CA GLU A 273 -3.77 -15.33 -9.76
C GLU A 273 -3.36 -16.79 -9.47
N SER A 274 -2.20 -17.00 -8.86
CA SER A 274 -1.71 -18.30 -8.42
C SER A 274 -0.78 -18.18 -7.21
N LYS A 275 -0.60 -19.28 -6.48
CA LYS A 275 0.39 -19.36 -5.39
C LYS A 275 1.81 -19.09 -5.91
N GLN A 276 2.12 -19.58 -7.09
CA GLN A 276 3.42 -19.37 -7.71
C GLN A 276 3.72 -17.90 -8.01
N GLU A 277 2.73 -17.15 -8.51
CA GLU A 277 2.85 -15.70 -8.70
C GLU A 277 2.99 -14.97 -7.36
N GLN A 278 2.24 -15.36 -6.36
CA GLN A 278 2.33 -14.77 -5.02
C GLN A 278 3.71 -15.01 -4.40
N ASP A 279 4.24 -16.22 -4.49
CA ASP A 279 5.58 -16.58 -4.01
C ASP A 279 6.66 -15.80 -4.76
N ASP A 280 6.49 -15.60 -6.07
CA ASP A 280 7.39 -14.79 -6.90
C ASP A 280 7.38 -13.32 -6.47
N LEU A 281 6.23 -12.73 -6.23
CA LEU A 281 6.10 -11.36 -5.72
C LEU A 281 6.81 -11.18 -4.36
N ILE A 282 6.62 -12.11 -3.44
CA ILE A 282 7.28 -12.10 -2.12
C ILE A 282 8.79 -12.13 -2.27
N ARG A 283 9.32 -13.00 -3.15
CA ARG A 283 10.77 -13.08 -3.45
C ARG A 283 11.32 -11.79 -4.07
N ARG A 284 10.60 -11.19 -5.04
CA ARG A 284 11.01 -9.95 -5.71
C ARG A 284 11.07 -8.77 -4.74
N ILE A 285 10.11 -8.65 -3.81
CA ILE A 285 10.13 -7.61 -2.78
C ILE A 285 11.36 -7.76 -1.89
N ALA A 286 11.75 -9.00 -1.55
CA ALA A 286 12.93 -9.25 -0.74
C ALA A 286 14.26 -9.04 -1.50
N ALA A 287 14.23 -9.02 -2.82
CA ALA A 287 15.39 -8.77 -3.69
C ALA A 287 15.51 -7.30 -4.13
N ALA A 288 14.50 -6.46 -3.86
CA ALA A 288 14.47 -5.04 -4.22
C ALA A 288 15.23 -4.18 -3.22
#